data_338e9f54531239e67a0a556bc76b9739
#
_entry.id   338e9f54531239e67a0a556bc76b9739
#
_cell.length_a   1.000
_cell.length_b   1.000
_cell.length_c   1.000
_cell.angle_alpha   90.00
_cell.angle_beta   90.00
_cell.angle_gamma   90.00
#
_symmetry.space_group_name_H-M   'P 1'
#
loop_
_entity.id
_entity.type
_entity.pdbx_description
1 polymer ?
#
loop_
_entity_poly.entity_id
_entity_poly.type
_entity_poly.pdbx_seq_one_letter_code
_entity_poly.pdbx_strand_id
1 'polypeptide(L)'
;MSRPAPPPPRRAAALLLPAARCRSAPAKRLQPLPDGPAEEAPASKWPRLAECPAGPPDCLSAPSSPCAPSSPAGGAAGPSLIASYLLLPLAEREQVSRALSVSSGRELRCKVFPLKHYQDKIRPYIQLPSHRNITGVVEVILGDTKAYVFFEKDFGDMHSYVRSCKRLREEEAARLFKQIVSAVAHCHQSAIVLGDLKLRKFVFSNEERTQLRLESLEDTHIIKGEDDALSDKHGCPAYVSPEILNTTGTYSGKSADVWSLGVMLYTLLVGRYPFHDSDPSTLFSKIRRGQFCIPDHVSPKARCLIRSLLRREPSERLTAPEILLHPWFEAVLEPGYTDQETGTSDQIVPEYHGDSDDISSFFC
;
A
#
# COMPACT_ATOMS: atom_id res chain seq x y z
N MET A 1 43.89 -31.86 -15.89
CA MET A 1 43.97 -31.02 -14.68
C MET A 1 42.61 -30.34 -14.53
N SER A 2 41.73 -30.96 -13.74
CA SER A 2 40.35 -30.51 -13.55
C SER A 2 40.29 -29.48 -12.42
N ARG A 3 39.59 -28.37 -12.62
CA ARG A 3 39.35 -27.35 -11.59
C ARG A 3 38.34 -27.87 -10.58
N PRO A 4 38.54 -27.62 -9.26
CA PRO A 4 37.58 -28.00 -8.23
C PRO A 4 36.35 -27.09 -8.27
N ALA A 5 35.18 -27.68 -7.96
CA ALA A 5 33.87 -27.03 -7.88
C ALA A 5 33.80 -26.04 -6.68
N PRO A 6 32.98 -24.95 -6.80
CA PRO A 6 32.82 -24.00 -5.69
C PRO A 6 32.00 -24.60 -4.54
N PRO A 7 32.25 -24.17 -3.30
CA PRO A 7 31.54 -24.69 -2.12
C PRO A 7 30.09 -24.19 -2.07
N PRO A 8 29.18 -24.95 -1.42
CA PRO A 8 27.79 -24.60 -1.31
C PRO A 8 27.57 -23.40 -0.37
N PRO A 9 26.47 -22.63 -0.54
CA PRO A 9 26.17 -21.46 0.28
C PRO A 9 25.87 -21.87 1.72
N ARG A 10 26.46 -21.17 2.68
CA ARG A 10 26.26 -21.36 4.12
C ARG A 10 24.79 -21.02 4.46
N ARG A 11 24.10 -21.98 5.08
CA ARG A 11 22.77 -21.80 5.68
C ARG A 11 22.86 -20.72 6.77
N ALA A 12 21.96 -19.73 6.71
CA ALA A 12 21.74 -18.78 7.79
C ALA A 12 21.28 -19.53 9.03
N ALA A 13 21.99 -19.33 10.13
CA ALA A 13 21.63 -19.89 11.43
C ALA A 13 20.36 -19.21 11.94
N ALA A 14 19.30 -20.00 12.15
CA ALA A 14 18.10 -19.54 12.84
C ALA A 14 18.46 -19.29 14.32
N LEU A 15 18.35 -18.04 14.76
CA LEU A 15 18.42 -17.67 16.17
C LEU A 15 17.14 -18.15 16.87
N LEU A 16 17.21 -19.30 17.52
CA LEU A 16 16.18 -19.79 18.44
C LEU A 16 16.24 -18.95 19.73
N LEU A 17 15.22 -18.16 19.98
CA LEU A 17 15.02 -17.49 21.27
C LEU A 17 14.37 -18.48 22.27
N PRO A 18 14.80 -18.51 23.55
CA PRO A 18 14.27 -19.45 24.53
C PRO A 18 12.83 -19.09 24.93
N ALA A 19 11.97 -20.13 24.97
CA ALA A 19 10.58 -20.02 25.40
C ALA A 19 10.50 -19.68 26.90
N ALA A 20 9.96 -18.51 27.23
CA ALA A 20 9.59 -18.16 28.59
C ALA A 20 8.28 -18.89 28.99
N ARG A 21 8.36 -19.72 30.03
CA ARG A 21 7.21 -20.39 30.65
C ARG A 21 6.33 -19.36 31.37
N CYS A 22 5.11 -19.12 30.86
CA CYS A 22 4.06 -18.44 31.62
C CYS A 22 3.41 -19.40 32.60
N ARG A 23 3.45 -19.05 33.89
CA ARG A 23 2.66 -19.67 34.95
C ARG A 23 1.23 -19.11 34.88
N SER A 24 0.26 -19.99 34.80
CA SER A 24 -1.17 -19.70 34.88
C SER A 24 -1.58 -19.26 36.28
N ALA A 25 -2.30 -18.15 36.40
CA ALA A 25 -3.04 -17.75 37.58
C ALA A 25 -4.55 -17.95 37.36
N PRO A 26 -5.35 -18.30 38.41
CA PRO A 26 -6.72 -18.76 38.23
C PRO A 26 -7.72 -17.64 37.99
N ALA A 27 -8.71 -17.92 37.15
CA ALA A 27 -9.81 -17.04 36.81
C ALA A 27 -10.71 -16.72 38.01
N LYS A 28 -10.95 -15.43 38.28
CA LYS A 28 -12.03 -14.96 39.15
C LYS A 28 -13.28 -14.70 38.30
N ARG A 29 -14.35 -15.38 38.72
CA ARG A 29 -15.71 -15.26 38.19
C ARG A 29 -16.28 -13.89 38.61
N LEU A 30 -16.69 -13.04 37.68
CA LEU A 30 -17.44 -11.80 37.94
C LEU A 30 -18.93 -12.03 37.70
N GLN A 31 -19.73 -11.58 38.65
CA GLN A 31 -21.20 -11.61 38.64
C GLN A 31 -21.76 -10.48 37.76
N PRO A 32 -22.98 -10.63 37.21
CA PRO A 32 -23.61 -9.60 36.39
C PRO A 32 -24.19 -8.48 37.28
N LEU A 33 -24.05 -7.24 36.83
CA LEU A 33 -24.69 -6.03 37.40
C LEU A 33 -25.91 -5.64 36.55
N PRO A 34 -26.90 -4.97 37.15
CA PRO A 34 -28.24 -4.80 36.61
C PRO A 34 -28.37 -3.63 35.59
N ASP A 35 -29.44 -3.73 34.81
CA ASP A 35 -29.88 -2.79 33.77
C ASP A 35 -30.04 -1.34 34.32
N GLY A 36 -29.40 -0.39 33.61
CA GLY A 36 -29.61 1.05 33.72
C GLY A 36 -29.90 1.65 32.34
N PRO A 37 -30.56 2.80 32.23
CA PRO A 37 -31.24 3.25 31.01
C PRO A 37 -30.29 3.72 29.93
N ALA A 38 -30.76 3.56 28.67
CA ALA A 38 -30.08 3.89 27.43
C ALA A 38 -29.65 5.37 27.39
N GLU A 39 -28.34 5.59 27.37
CA GLU A 39 -27.74 6.88 27.04
C GLU A 39 -27.35 6.88 25.53
N GLU A 40 -27.74 7.96 24.86
CA GLU A 40 -27.47 8.21 23.45
C GLU A 40 -25.97 8.14 23.16
N ALA A 41 -25.59 7.38 22.14
CA ALA A 41 -24.22 7.25 21.68
C ALA A 41 -23.70 8.60 21.14
N PRO A 42 -22.54 9.08 21.59
CA PRO A 42 -21.96 10.31 21.03
C PRO A 42 -21.46 10.03 19.60
N ALA A 43 -21.80 10.94 18.69
CA ALA A 43 -21.35 10.96 17.30
C ALA A 43 -19.82 10.78 17.22
N SER A 44 -19.39 9.76 16.52
CA SER A 44 -17.97 9.46 16.27
C SER A 44 -17.32 10.62 15.53
N LYS A 45 -16.51 11.39 16.22
CA LYS A 45 -15.64 12.40 15.62
C LYS A 45 -14.51 11.68 14.89
N TRP A 46 -14.57 11.65 13.59
CA TRP A 46 -13.43 11.30 12.76
C TRP A 46 -12.26 12.24 13.05
N PRO A 47 -11.01 11.76 13.16
CA PRO A 47 -9.85 12.66 13.18
C PRO A 47 -9.85 13.47 11.89
N ARG A 48 -9.68 14.78 12.00
CA ARG A 48 -9.60 15.67 10.85
C ARG A 48 -8.50 15.18 9.90
N LEU A 49 -8.86 14.98 8.64
CA LEU A 49 -7.95 14.69 7.56
C LEU A 49 -6.86 15.77 7.52
N ALA A 50 -5.60 15.35 7.59
CA ALA A 50 -4.48 16.22 7.30
C ALA A 50 -4.59 16.61 5.82
N GLU A 51 -4.82 17.89 5.56
CA GLU A 51 -4.88 18.48 4.23
C GLU A 51 -3.56 18.26 3.50
N CYS A 52 -3.64 17.79 2.26
CA CYS A 52 -2.51 17.90 1.32
C CYS A 52 -2.32 19.38 1.00
N PRO A 53 -1.15 19.99 1.21
CA PRO A 53 -0.94 21.38 0.92
C PRO A 53 -1.09 21.66 -0.59
N ALA A 54 -2.05 22.50 -0.94
CA ALA A 54 -2.13 23.15 -2.22
C ALA A 54 -1.00 24.18 -2.31
N GLY A 55 -0.34 24.29 -3.46
CA GLY A 55 0.72 25.26 -3.70
C GLY A 55 0.21 26.71 -3.67
N PRO A 56 1.13 27.69 -3.54
CA PRO A 56 0.83 29.05 -3.16
C PRO A 56 0.28 29.91 -4.31
N PRO A 57 -0.51 30.92 -4.02
CA PRO A 57 -0.58 32.13 -4.85
C PRO A 57 0.38 33.20 -4.29
N ASP A 58 1.09 33.81 -5.20
CA ASP A 58 1.86 35.06 -4.99
C ASP A 58 0.97 36.16 -4.43
N CYS A 59 1.52 36.97 -3.48
CA CYS A 59 1.51 38.44 -3.55
C CYS A 59 2.07 39.11 -2.29
N LEU A 60 3.17 39.79 -2.48
CA LEU A 60 3.61 41.14 -2.01
C LEU A 60 3.04 41.76 -0.72
N SER A 61 3.94 42.10 0.19
CA SER A 61 4.15 43.40 0.83
C SER A 61 4.50 43.33 2.30
N ALA A 62 5.67 43.80 2.66
CA ALA A 62 6.16 44.12 3.99
C ALA A 62 5.57 45.51 4.45
N PRO A 63 5.92 46.13 5.62
CA PRO A 63 6.88 45.74 6.67
C PRO A 63 6.42 46.00 8.14
N SER A 64 7.29 45.67 9.07
CA SER A 64 7.67 46.38 10.29
C SER A 64 7.37 45.73 11.66
N SER A 65 8.51 45.37 12.24
CA SER A 65 9.06 45.66 13.58
C SER A 65 8.84 44.63 14.75
N PRO A 66 9.75 44.61 15.72
CA PRO A 66 10.31 43.39 16.28
C PRO A 66 9.74 43.04 17.65
N CYS A 67 9.55 41.77 17.92
CA CYS A 67 9.33 41.24 19.27
C CYS A 67 10.38 40.17 19.60
N ALA A 68 10.76 40.15 20.83
CA ALA A 68 11.85 39.46 21.49
C ALA A 68 11.95 37.94 21.25
N PRO A 69 13.12 37.32 21.52
CA PRO A 69 13.39 35.93 21.16
C PRO A 69 12.71 34.96 22.13
N SER A 70 11.73 34.24 21.65
CA SER A 70 11.27 33.01 22.27
C SER A 70 12.20 31.87 21.87
N SER A 71 12.64 31.11 22.85
CA SER A 71 13.57 29.98 22.75
C SER A 71 13.22 29.01 21.65
N PRO A 72 14.18 28.43 20.92
CA PRO A 72 13.91 27.43 19.90
C PRO A 72 13.67 26.06 20.56
N ALA A 73 12.42 25.68 20.69
CA ALA A 73 12.06 24.28 20.90
C ALA A 73 11.95 23.60 19.53
N GLY A 74 12.84 22.67 19.23
CA GLY A 74 12.81 21.86 18.02
C GLY A 74 14.11 21.91 17.23
N GLY A 75 15.23 21.52 17.87
CA GLY A 75 16.47 21.29 17.16
C GLY A 75 16.31 20.16 16.15
N ALA A 76 16.45 20.46 14.85
CA ALA A 76 16.62 19.42 13.84
C ALA A 76 17.77 18.50 14.30
N ALA A 77 17.50 17.20 14.46
CA ALA A 77 18.50 16.26 14.90
C ALA A 77 19.64 16.27 13.87
N GLY A 78 20.85 16.64 14.31
CA GLY A 78 22.04 16.64 13.47
C GLY A 78 22.46 15.22 13.07
N PRO A 79 23.51 15.11 12.22
CA PRO A 79 24.11 13.83 11.91
C PRO A 79 24.51 13.07 13.18
N SER A 80 24.25 11.76 13.23
CA SER A 80 24.60 10.92 14.37
C SER A 80 25.29 9.64 13.91
N LEU A 81 26.27 9.14 14.71
CA LEU A 81 26.95 7.89 14.44
C LEU A 81 26.34 6.79 15.31
N ILE A 82 25.83 5.74 14.66
CA ILE A 82 25.29 4.54 15.32
C ILE A 82 26.06 3.33 14.84
N ALA A 83 26.85 2.72 15.72
CA ALA A 83 27.79 1.67 15.39
C ALA A 83 28.68 2.09 14.19
N SER A 84 28.59 1.40 13.05
CA SER A 84 29.35 1.67 11.84
C SER A 84 28.57 2.54 10.82
N TYR A 85 27.46 3.16 11.18
CA TYR A 85 26.62 3.94 10.27
C TYR A 85 26.52 5.41 10.67
N LEU A 86 26.82 6.29 9.72
CA LEU A 86 26.53 7.71 9.83
C LEU A 86 25.08 7.94 9.40
N LEU A 87 24.24 8.37 10.33
CA LEU A 87 22.82 8.70 10.07
C LEU A 87 22.69 10.17 9.74
N LEU A 88 22.09 10.44 8.59
CA LEU A 88 21.75 11.77 8.08
C LEU A 88 20.23 11.91 8.08
N PRO A 89 19.64 12.74 8.97
CA PRO A 89 18.19 12.92 9.02
C PRO A 89 17.63 13.42 7.69
N LEU A 90 16.46 12.93 7.33
CA LEU A 90 15.69 13.41 6.18
C LEU A 90 14.70 14.47 6.65
N ALA A 91 14.74 15.67 6.07
CA ALA A 91 13.91 16.82 6.47
C ALA A 91 12.40 16.53 6.39
N GLU A 92 11.99 15.58 5.55
CA GLU A 92 10.58 15.28 5.29
C GLU A 92 9.99 14.17 6.19
N ARG A 93 10.85 13.42 6.95
CA ARG A 93 10.42 12.24 7.72
C ARG A 93 11.24 12.12 9.01
N GLU A 94 10.67 12.52 10.14
CA GLU A 94 11.34 12.56 11.45
C GLU A 94 11.94 11.21 11.94
N GLN A 95 11.36 10.09 11.52
CA GLN A 95 11.78 8.76 11.98
C GLN A 95 12.60 8.00 10.94
N VAL A 96 12.94 8.62 9.81
CA VAL A 96 13.67 8.00 8.71
C VAL A 96 14.95 8.80 8.44
N SER A 97 16.07 8.10 8.39
CA SER A 97 17.37 8.68 8.07
C SER A 97 18.02 7.94 6.91
N ARG A 98 18.80 8.67 6.15
CA ARG A 98 19.76 8.09 5.23
C ARG A 98 20.94 7.59 6.06
N ALA A 99 21.35 6.35 5.87
CA ALA A 99 22.45 5.74 6.61
C ALA A 99 23.60 5.41 5.66
N LEU A 100 24.80 5.88 6.00
CA LEU A 100 26.02 5.60 5.25
C LEU A 100 26.91 4.70 6.07
N SER A 101 27.22 3.51 5.57
CA SER A 101 28.19 2.63 6.20
C SER A 101 29.60 3.24 6.08
N VAL A 102 30.24 3.48 7.23
CA VAL A 102 31.56 4.09 7.30
C VAL A 102 32.64 3.18 6.69
N SER A 103 32.46 1.85 6.82
CA SER A 103 33.42 0.87 6.34
C SER A 103 33.32 0.56 4.85
N SER A 104 32.10 0.48 4.31
CA SER A 104 31.86 0.05 2.92
C SER A 104 31.42 1.18 1.98
N GLY A 105 31.06 2.35 2.51
CA GLY A 105 30.42 3.41 1.73
C GLY A 105 28.99 3.08 1.24
N ARG A 106 28.45 1.92 1.62
CA ARG A 106 27.11 1.50 1.21
C ARG A 106 26.05 2.42 1.84
N GLU A 107 25.13 2.86 1.02
CA GLU A 107 24.02 3.68 1.45
C GLU A 107 22.77 2.82 1.72
N LEU A 108 22.19 3.00 2.90
CA LEU A 108 20.99 2.33 3.38
C LEU A 108 19.98 3.37 3.86
N ARG A 109 18.75 2.94 4.09
CA ARG A 109 17.72 3.71 4.79
C ARG A 109 17.59 3.15 6.21
N CYS A 110 17.59 4.02 7.21
CA CYS A 110 17.40 3.63 8.62
C CYS A 110 16.04 4.17 9.09
N LYS A 111 15.20 3.28 9.66
CA LYS A 111 14.00 3.66 10.40
C LYS A 111 14.26 3.46 11.89
N VAL A 112 13.80 4.42 12.70
CA VAL A 112 14.03 4.44 14.14
C VAL A 112 12.73 4.17 14.86
N PHE A 113 12.69 3.12 15.69
CA PHE A 113 11.53 2.73 16.48
C PHE A 113 11.84 2.81 17.98
N PRO A 114 10.85 3.13 18.84
CA PRO A 114 10.98 2.94 20.28
C PRO A 114 11.28 1.47 20.59
N LEU A 115 12.24 1.22 21.49
CA LEU A 115 12.67 -0.15 21.85
C LEU A 115 11.51 -1.03 22.35
N LYS A 116 10.50 -0.41 22.99
CA LYS A 116 9.32 -1.14 23.51
C LYS A 116 8.42 -1.74 22.41
N HIS A 117 8.45 -1.18 21.18
CA HIS A 117 7.48 -1.51 20.11
C HIS A 117 8.13 -2.01 18.83
N TYR A 118 9.48 -2.03 18.74
CA TYR A 118 10.14 -2.39 17.49
C TYR A 118 9.85 -3.83 17.06
N GLN A 119 9.72 -4.76 18.02
CA GLN A 119 9.45 -6.17 17.71
C GLN A 119 8.13 -6.37 16.98
N ASP A 120 7.08 -5.67 17.38
CA ASP A 120 5.79 -5.73 16.70
C ASP A 120 5.87 -5.13 15.30
N LYS A 121 6.63 -4.04 15.13
CA LYS A 121 6.83 -3.38 13.83
C LYS A 121 7.66 -4.20 12.85
N ILE A 122 8.64 -4.98 13.32
CA ILE A 122 9.46 -5.83 12.43
C ILE A 122 8.92 -7.26 12.28
N ARG A 123 7.93 -7.67 13.09
CA ARG A 123 7.33 -9.02 13.05
C ARG A 123 6.87 -9.43 11.64
N PRO A 124 6.16 -8.59 10.86
CA PRO A 124 5.75 -8.97 9.50
C PRO A 124 6.94 -9.29 8.57
N TYR A 125 8.06 -8.57 8.71
CA TYR A 125 9.27 -8.82 7.91
C TYR A 125 9.95 -10.14 8.25
N ILE A 126 9.85 -10.59 9.52
CA ILE A 126 10.44 -11.86 9.98
C ILE A 126 9.58 -13.05 9.58
N GLN A 127 8.26 -12.89 9.63
CA GLN A 127 7.30 -13.95 9.29
C GLN A 127 7.18 -14.19 7.79
N LEU A 128 7.34 -13.13 7.00
CA LEU A 128 7.17 -13.19 5.55
C LEU A 128 8.42 -13.82 4.91
N PRO A 129 8.28 -14.88 4.10
CA PRO A 129 9.39 -15.36 3.29
C PRO A 129 9.91 -14.24 2.37
N SER A 130 11.22 -14.24 2.10
CA SER A 130 11.80 -13.19 1.25
C SER A 130 11.18 -13.18 -0.15
N HIS A 131 10.89 -11.99 -0.65
CA HIS A 131 10.31 -11.80 -1.97
C HIS A 131 10.96 -10.61 -2.68
N ARG A 132 11.25 -10.77 -3.98
CA ARG A 132 11.96 -9.75 -4.78
C ARG A 132 11.28 -8.37 -4.82
N ASN A 133 9.95 -8.34 -4.68
CA ASN A 133 9.15 -7.11 -4.71
C ASN A 133 8.71 -6.66 -3.30
N ILE A 134 9.38 -7.11 -2.25
CA ILE A 134 9.14 -6.68 -0.87
C ILE A 134 10.47 -6.35 -0.22
N THR A 135 10.53 -5.22 0.48
CA THR A 135 11.71 -4.78 1.20
C THR A 135 11.97 -5.70 2.40
N GLY A 136 13.18 -6.25 2.49
CA GLY A 136 13.64 -7.02 3.66
C GLY A 136 14.44 -6.14 4.62
N VAL A 137 14.49 -6.55 5.89
CA VAL A 137 15.38 -5.95 6.89
C VAL A 137 16.81 -6.39 6.61
N VAL A 138 17.72 -5.42 6.50
CA VAL A 138 19.16 -5.66 6.28
C VAL A 138 19.85 -5.93 7.61
N GLU A 139 19.61 -5.06 8.61
CA GLU A 139 20.24 -5.12 9.93
C GLU A 139 19.36 -4.43 10.97
N VAL A 140 19.48 -4.84 12.23
CA VAL A 140 18.85 -4.20 13.39
C VAL A 140 19.91 -3.93 14.43
N ILE A 141 20.05 -2.67 14.86
CA ILE A 141 20.94 -2.25 15.92
C ILE A 141 20.09 -1.74 17.08
N LEU A 142 20.30 -2.31 18.27
CA LEU A 142 19.56 -1.90 19.48
C LEU A 142 20.39 -0.91 20.27
N GLY A 143 19.81 0.25 20.58
CA GLY A 143 20.33 1.21 21.55
C GLY A 143 19.55 1.13 22.84
N ASP A 144 19.81 2.04 23.77
CA ASP A 144 19.20 2.02 25.13
C ASP A 144 17.69 2.23 25.13
N THR A 145 17.19 3.08 24.26
CA THR A 145 15.75 3.44 24.17
C THR A 145 15.15 3.28 22.78
N LYS A 146 16.00 3.07 21.76
CA LYS A 146 15.62 3.05 20.35
C LYS A 146 16.19 1.83 19.64
N ALA A 147 15.45 1.32 18.68
CA ALA A 147 15.90 0.31 17.72
C ALA A 147 16.08 0.98 16.36
N TYR A 148 17.22 0.73 15.73
CA TYR A 148 17.60 1.24 14.42
C TYR A 148 17.49 0.08 13.44
N VAL A 149 16.54 0.18 12.50
CA VAL A 149 16.27 -0.88 11.51
C VAL A 149 16.70 -0.39 10.14
N PHE A 150 17.61 -1.13 9.52
CA PHE A 150 18.24 -0.77 8.25
C PHE A 150 17.60 -1.52 7.09
N PHE A 151 17.31 -0.79 6.03
CA PHE A 151 16.72 -1.25 4.78
C PHE A 151 17.57 -0.82 3.60
N GLU A 152 17.42 -1.50 2.46
CA GLU A 152 18.04 -1.07 1.21
C GLU A 152 17.59 0.34 0.82
N LYS A 153 18.50 1.10 0.20
CA LYS A 153 18.20 2.40 -0.43
C LYS A 153 17.15 2.22 -1.54
N ASP A 154 16.28 3.19 -1.70
CA ASP A 154 15.34 3.29 -2.83
C ASP A 154 15.65 4.49 -3.74
N PHE A 155 15.03 4.49 -4.91
CA PHE A 155 15.21 5.48 -5.98
C PHE A 155 13.91 6.24 -6.28
N GLY A 156 13.11 6.47 -5.24
CA GLY A 156 11.85 7.20 -5.29
C GLY A 156 10.62 6.29 -5.35
N ASP A 157 9.47 6.88 -5.09
CA ASP A 157 8.20 6.16 -5.01
C ASP A 157 7.42 6.18 -6.33
N MET A 158 6.53 5.18 -6.48
CA MET A 158 5.71 4.99 -7.67
C MET A 158 4.70 6.12 -7.90
N HIS A 159 4.17 6.74 -6.83
CA HIS A 159 3.22 7.84 -6.96
C HIS A 159 3.89 9.08 -7.58
N SER A 160 5.07 9.45 -7.08
CA SER A 160 5.86 10.57 -7.60
C SER A 160 6.27 10.32 -9.05
N TYR A 161 6.59 9.08 -9.40
CA TYR A 161 6.90 8.68 -10.77
C TYR A 161 5.71 8.87 -11.71
N VAL A 162 4.54 8.32 -11.38
CA VAL A 162 3.31 8.48 -12.20
C VAL A 162 2.95 9.96 -12.35
N ARG A 163 3.08 10.73 -11.27
CA ARG A 163 2.80 12.18 -11.30
C ARG A 163 3.72 12.92 -12.29
N SER A 164 5.01 12.55 -12.35
CA SER A 164 5.97 13.16 -13.29
C SER A 164 5.68 12.79 -14.75
N CYS A 165 5.27 11.53 -15.00
CA CYS A 165 4.92 11.01 -16.33
C CYS A 165 3.50 11.38 -16.76
N LYS A 166 2.67 11.90 -15.85
CA LYS A 166 1.21 12.12 -15.98
C LYS A 166 0.41 10.81 -16.07
N ARG A 167 0.81 9.87 -16.90
CA ARG A 167 0.28 8.50 -17.01
C ARG A 167 1.34 7.61 -17.66
N LEU A 168 1.22 6.30 -17.49
CA LEU A 168 2.11 5.32 -18.10
C LEU A 168 1.49 4.72 -19.36
N ARG A 169 2.35 4.25 -20.28
CA ARG A 169 1.92 3.36 -21.37
C ARG A 169 1.53 2.01 -20.79
N GLU A 170 0.60 1.31 -21.41
CA GLU A 170 0.09 0.03 -20.89
C GLU A 170 1.17 -1.02 -20.68
N GLU A 171 2.15 -1.11 -21.57
CA GLU A 171 3.27 -2.03 -21.45
C GLU A 171 4.11 -1.80 -20.18
N GLU A 172 4.46 -0.55 -19.93
CA GLU A 172 5.18 -0.17 -18.71
C GLU A 172 4.32 -0.37 -17.47
N ALA A 173 3.06 0.06 -17.52
CA ALA A 173 2.10 -0.15 -16.44
C ALA A 173 1.93 -1.63 -16.11
N ALA A 174 1.84 -2.51 -17.11
CA ALA A 174 1.70 -3.95 -16.92
C ALA A 174 2.94 -4.56 -16.24
N ARG A 175 4.16 -4.18 -16.68
CA ARG A 175 5.40 -4.65 -16.04
C ARG A 175 5.50 -4.24 -14.56
N LEU A 176 5.16 -2.99 -14.25
CA LEU A 176 5.23 -2.46 -12.89
C LEU A 176 4.07 -2.99 -12.03
N PHE A 177 2.85 -3.00 -12.56
CA PHE A 177 1.68 -3.48 -11.84
C PHE A 177 1.75 -4.98 -11.53
N LYS A 178 2.33 -5.80 -12.41
CA LYS A 178 2.58 -7.23 -12.14
C LYS A 178 3.46 -7.42 -10.91
N GLN A 179 4.45 -6.56 -10.70
CA GLN A 179 5.32 -6.59 -9.52
C GLN A 179 4.57 -6.18 -8.25
N ILE A 180 3.72 -5.14 -8.35
CA ILE A 180 2.84 -4.71 -7.25
C ILE A 180 1.93 -5.87 -6.82
N VAL A 181 1.20 -6.47 -7.77
CA VAL A 181 0.29 -7.59 -7.50
C VAL A 181 1.03 -8.80 -6.96
N SER A 182 2.24 -9.11 -7.46
CA SER A 182 3.06 -10.21 -6.97
C SER A 182 3.44 -10.03 -5.49
N ALA A 183 3.79 -8.81 -5.07
CA ALA A 183 4.05 -8.51 -3.67
C ALA A 183 2.81 -8.68 -2.80
N VAL A 184 1.65 -8.19 -3.24
CA VAL A 184 0.38 -8.31 -2.51
C VAL A 184 -0.07 -9.77 -2.42
N ALA A 185 0.01 -10.54 -3.51
CA ALA A 185 -0.31 -11.96 -3.51
C ALA A 185 0.55 -12.74 -2.53
N HIS A 186 1.85 -12.46 -2.47
CA HIS A 186 2.78 -13.08 -1.52
C HIS A 186 2.42 -12.77 -0.07
N CYS A 187 2.05 -11.50 0.24
CA CYS A 187 1.56 -11.12 1.57
C CYS A 187 0.26 -11.88 1.93
N HIS A 188 -0.73 -11.90 1.03
CA HIS A 188 -2.00 -12.57 1.26
C HIS A 188 -1.86 -14.08 1.46
N GLN A 189 -0.96 -14.74 0.72
CA GLN A 189 -0.62 -16.16 0.90
C GLN A 189 0.06 -16.44 2.23
N SER A 190 0.79 -15.46 2.77
CA SER A 190 1.48 -15.53 4.06
C SER A 190 0.62 -15.01 5.23
N ALA A 191 -0.70 -14.92 5.04
CA ALA A 191 -1.65 -14.43 6.04
C ALA A 191 -1.37 -13.00 6.53
N ILE A 192 -0.91 -12.11 5.63
CA ILE A 192 -0.69 -10.69 5.90
C ILE A 192 -1.61 -9.86 4.99
N VAL A 193 -2.43 -9.00 5.59
CA VAL A 193 -3.22 -7.98 4.92
C VAL A 193 -2.52 -6.63 5.06
N LEU A 194 -2.47 -5.85 3.99
CA LEU A 194 -1.72 -4.60 3.96
C LEU A 194 -2.51 -3.41 4.51
N GLY A 195 -3.84 -3.36 4.31
CA GLY A 195 -4.77 -2.42 4.92
C GLY A 195 -4.69 -0.98 4.41
N ASP A 196 -3.50 -0.38 4.27
CA ASP A 196 -3.29 0.96 3.71
C ASP A 196 -2.45 0.88 2.43
N LEU A 197 -2.98 0.21 1.42
CA LEU A 197 -2.30 0.00 0.15
C LEU A 197 -2.46 1.21 -0.78
N LYS A 198 -1.32 1.75 -1.26
CA LYS A 198 -1.25 2.93 -2.13
C LYS A 198 0.05 3.00 -2.91
N LEU A 199 0.09 3.74 -4.02
CA LEU A 199 1.28 3.87 -4.88
C LEU A 199 2.53 4.38 -4.14
N ARG A 200 2.37 5.21 -3.10
CA ARG A 200 3.50 5.71 -2.31
C ARG A 200 4.23 4.64 -1.49
N LYS A 201 3.58 3.49 -1.22
CA LYS A 201 4.21 2.36 -0.52
C LYS A 201 5.08 1.48 -1.43
N PHE A 202 5.06 1.72 -2.75
CA PHE A 202 5.94 1.03 -3.69
C PHE A 202 7.07 1.96 -4.14
N VAL A 203 8.30 1.51 -3.93
CA VAL A 203 9.52 2.24 -4.25
C VAL A 203 10.35 1.49 -5.27
N PHE A 204 11.09 2.23 -6.08
CA PHE A 204 12.03 1.64 -7.03
C PHE A 204 13.29 1.17 -6.32
N SER A 205 13.75 -0.04 -6.66
CA SER A 205 14.98 -0.63 -6.13
C SER A 205 16.20 -0.40 -7.02
N ASN A 206 16.01 0.20 -8.21
CA ASN A 206 17.07 0.52 -9.17
C ASN A 206 16.86 1.90 -9.80
N GLU A 207 17.93 2.50 -10.30
CA GLU A 207 17.93 3.84 -10.92
C GLU A 207 17.14 3.88 -12.22
N GLU A 208 17.11 2.78 -12.97
CA GLU A 208 16.37 2.62 -14.23
C GLU A 208 14.86 2.59 -14.03
N ARG A 209 14.40 2.53 -12.77
CA ARG A 209 12.97 2.50 -12.39
C ARG A 209 12.18 1.38 -13.05
N THR A 210 12.79 0.19 -13.12
CA THR A 210 12.18 -1.01 -13.70
C THR A 210 11.78 -2.06 -12.66
N GLN A 211 12.36 -1.98 -11.45
CA GLN A 211 12.11 -2.92 -10.36
C GLN A 211 11.46 -2.21 -9.18
N LEU A 212 10.30 -2.71 -8.75
CA LEU A 212 9.54 -2.21 -7.61
C LEU A 212 9.63 -3.16 -6.41
N ARG A 213 9.53 -2.57 -5.23
CA ARG A 213 9.31 -3.30 -3.98
C ARG A 213 8.37 -2.53 -3.06
N LEU A 214 7.59 -3.26 -2.29
CA LEU A 214 6.81 -2.72 -1.19
C LEU A 214 7.75 -2.21 -0.10
N GLU A 215 7.66 -0.92 0.25
CA GLU A 215 8.62 -0.24 1.14
C GLU A 215 8.45 -0.66 2.59
N SER A 216 7.21 -0.84 3.07
CA SER A 216 6.96 -1.01 4.49
C SER A 216 5.85 -1.99 4.81
N LEU A 217 6.05 -2.76 5.89
CA LEU A 217 5.12 -3.72 6.45
C LEU A 217 4.74 -3.39 7.91
N GLU A 218 5.13 -2.21 8.42
CA GLU A 218 4.96 -1.87 9.85
C GLU A 218 3.51 -1.72 10.29
N ASP A 219 2.62 -1.39 9.36
CA ASP A 219 1.19 -1.12 9.61
C ASP A 219 0.28 -2.17 8.96
N THR A 220 0.80 -3.39 8.81
CA THR A 220 0.06 -4.51 8.23
C THR A 220 -0.62 -5.34 9.32
N HIS A 221 -1.64 -6.12 8.93
CA HIS A 221 -2.38 -7.00 9.81
C HIS A 221 -1.97 -8.45 9.57
N ILE A 222 -1.46 -9.10 10.62
CA ILE A 222 -1.17 -10.54 10.61
C ILE A 222 -2.45 -11.27 10.99
N ILE A 223 -2.97 -12.06 10.06
CA ILE A 223 -4.20 -12.83 10.23
C ILE A 223 -3.90 -14.13 10.96
N LYS A 224 -4.80 -14.53 11.85
CA LYS A 224 -4.76 -15.83 12.52
C LYS A 224 -5.84 -16.72 11.94
N GLY A 225 -5.42 -17.78 11.25
CA GLY A 225 -6.35 -18.69 10.59
C GLY A 225 -6.76 -18.22 9.18
N GLU A 226 -7.96 -18.62 8.74
CA GLU A 226 -8.47 -18.32 7.39
C GLU A 226 -9.31 -17.04 7.32
N ASP A 227 -9.78 -16.54 8.47
CA ASP A 227 -10.62 -15.34 8.57
C ASP A 227 -9.77 -14.07 8.49
N ASP A 228 -9.94 -13.30 7.42
CA ASP A 228 -9.27 -12.03 7.17
C ASP A 228 -10.11 -10.81 7.57
N ALA A 229 -11.09 -11.00 8.47
CA ALA A 229 -11.98 -9.96 8.94
C ALA A 229 -11.23 -8.88 9.73
N LEU A 230 -11.36 -7.64 9.28
CA LEU A 230 -10.84 -6.44 9.93
C LEU A 230 -11.99 -5.53 10.33
N SER A 231 -11.82 -4.76 11.41
CA SER A 231 -12.82 -3.81 11.93
C SER A 231 -12.35 -2.36 11.94
N ASP A 232 -11.05 -2.15 11.85
CA ASP A 232 -10.47 -0.81 11.89
C ASP A 232 -10.65 -0.08 10.55
N LYS A 233 -10.92 1.23 10.64
CA LYS A 233 -11.17 2.10 9.48
C LYS A 233 -10.06 3.13 9.38
N HIS A 234 -8.97 2.75 8.73
CA HIS A 234 -7.87 3.65 8.44
C HIS A 234 -7.49 3.57 6.96
N GLY A 235 -6.63 4.47 6.51
CA GLY A 235 -6.12 4.49 5.16
C GLY A 235 -6.40 5.80 4.41
N CYS A 236 -5.88 5.87 3.18
CA CYS A 236 -6.03 7.04 2.32
C CYS A 236 -7.43 7.08 1.70
N PRO A 237 -8.21 8.19 1.84
CA PRO A 237 -9.57 8.29 1.31
C PRO A 237 -9.73 7.93 -0.17
N ALA A 238 -8.71 8.22 -1.00
CA ALA A 238 -8.75 7.91 -2.43
C ALA A 238 -8.70 6.40 -2.74
N TYR A 239 -8.23 5.58 -1.80
CA TYR A 239 -8.03 4.13 -1.97
C TYR A 239 -9.01 3.28 -1.17
N VAL A 240 -9.83 3.90 -0.28
CA VAL A 240 -10.76 3.18 0.59
C VAL A 240 -11.87 2.49 -0.20
N SER A 241 -12.19 1.27 0.18
CA SER A 241 -13.23 0.47 -0.49
C SER A 241 -14.65 0.79 0.02
N PRO A 242 -15.70 0.51 -0.77
CA PRO A 242 -17.09 0.78 -0.39
C PRO A 242 -17.51 0.11 0.91
N GLU A 243 -17.10 -1.13 1.15
CA GLU A 243 -17.44 -1.89 2.35
C GLU A 243 -16.86 -1.27 3.63
N ILE A 244 -15.66 -0.70 3.59
CA ILE A 244 -15.08 0.03 4.74
C ILE A 244 -15.94 1.24 5.10
N LEU A 245 -16.51 1.91 4.09
CA LEU A 245 -17.38 3.07 4.30
C LEU A 245 -18.78 2.69 4.78
N ASN A 246 -19.27 1.49 4.46
CA ASN A 246 -20.65 1.08 4.69
C ASN A 246 -20.80 0.24 5.96
N THR A 247 -19.79 -0.54 6.34
CA THR A 247 -19.91 -1.46 7.46
C THR A 247 -19.84 -0.77 8.82
N THR A 248 -20.63 -1.25 9.76
CA THR A 248 -20.49 -0.98 11.20
C THR A 248 -19.75 -2.12 11.89
N GLY A 249 -19.51 -3.23 11.20
CA GLY A 249 -18.83 -4.44 11.67
C GLY A 249 -17.48 -4.67 11.01
N THR A 250 -17.25 -5.89 10.59
CA THR A 250 -16.01 -6.35 9.95
C THR A 250 -16.12 -6.35 8.42
N TYR A 251 -14.98 -6.33 7.75
CA TYR A 251 -14.85 -6.45 6.30
C TYR A 251 -13.65 -7.35 5.95
N SER A 252 -13.63 -7.96 4.76
CA SER A 252 -12.49 -8.72 4.26
C SER A 252 -11.32 -7.79 3.93
N GLY A 253 -10.21 -7.92 4.65
CA GLY A 253 -9.02 -7.11 4.43
C GLY A 253 -8.35 -7.40 3.08
N LYS A 254 -8.31 -8.66 2.65
CA LYS A 254 -7.76 -9.05 1.33
C LYS A 254 -8.57 -8.46 0.19
N SER A 255 -9.90 -8.48 0.27
CA SER A 255 -10.77 -7.87 -0.75
C SER A 255 -10.64 -6.35 -0.78
N ALA A 256 -10.44 -5.70 0.36
CA ALA A 256 -10.17 -4.26 0.44
C ALA A 256 -8.82 -3.88 -0.19
N ASP A 257 -7.76 -4.69 0.03
CA ASP A 257 -6.48 -4.54 -0.65
C ASP A 257 -6.63 -4.64 -2.18
N VAL A 258 -7.46 -5.58 -2.67
CA VAL A 258 -7.74 -5.74 -4.11
C VAL A 258 -8.44 -4.51 -4.70
N TRP A 259 -9.39 -3.90 -3.99
CA TRP A 259 -9.96 -2.62 -4.41
C TRP A 259 -8.87 -1.55 -4.57
N SER A 260 -7.97 -1.44 -3.60
CA SER A 260 -6.84 -0.50 -3.67
C SER A 260 -5.93 -0.79 -4.86
N LEU A 261 -5.69 -2.06 -5.23
CA LEU A 261 -4.99 -2.44 -6.47
C LEU A 261 -5.74 -1.93 -7.71
N GLY A 262 -7.06 -1.99 -7.75
CA GLY A 262 -7.88 -1.44 -8.82
C GLY A 262 -7.73 0.08 -8.96
N VAL A 263 -7.72 0.81 -7.84
CA VAL A 263 -7.46 2.26 -7.83
C VAL A 263 -6.05 2.55 -8.33
N MET A 264 -5.05 1.77 -7.94
CA MET A 264 -3.68 1.92 -8.43
C MET A 264 -3.60 1.70 -9.94
N LEU A 265 -4.14 0.59 -10.46
CA LEU A 265 -4.11 0.30 -11.90
C LEU A 265 -4.77 1.42 -12.72
N TYR A 266 -5.94 1.88 -12.28
CA TYR A 266 -6.61 3.01 -12.93
C TYR A 266 -5.69 4.24 -12.94
N THR A 267 -5.05 4.55 -11.80
CA THR A 267 -4.18 5.72 -11.68
C THR A 267 -2.94 5.62 -12.57
N LEU A 268 -2.36 4.43 -12.73
CA LEU A 268 -1.23 4.19 -13.64
C LEU A 268 -1.57 4.51 -15.09
N LEU A 269 -2.75 4.08 -15.54
CA LEU A 269 -3.18 4.18 -16.94
C LEU A 269 -3.83 5.50 -17.31
N VAL A 270 -4.50 6.14 -16.35
CA VAL A 270 -5.28 7.37 -16.58
C VAL A 270 -4.60 8.62 -16.04
N GLY A 271 -3.71 8.47 -15.04
CA GLY A 271 -3.00 9.59 -14.42
C GLY A 271 -3.80 10.35 -13.37
N ARG A 272 -5.00 9.85 -13.01
CA ARG A 272 -5.86 10.42 -11.96
C ARG A 272 -6.60 9.30 -11.23
N TYR A 273 -7.15 9.60 -10.07
CA TYR A 273 -7.97 8.64 -9.33
C TYR A 273 -9.31 8.36 -10.01
N PRO A 274 -9.86 7.14 -9.90
CA PRO A 274 -11.18 6.81 -10.46
C PRO A 274 -12.31 7.58 -9.77
N PHE A 275 -12.16 7.87 -8.48
CA PHE A 275 -13.07 8.65 -7.68
C PHE A 275 -12.34 9.90 -7.18
N HIS A 276 -12.90 11.06 -7.43
CA HIS A 276 -12.32 12.33 -7.01
C HIS A 276 -13.43 13.34 -6.72
N ASP A 277 -13.28 14.03 -5.60
CA ASP A 277 -14.07 15.21 -5.25
C ASP A 277 -13.29 16.06 -4.25
N SER A 278 -13.57 17.37 -4.20
CA SER A 278 -13.03 18.28 -3.19
C SER A 278 -13.70 18.10 -1.83
N ASP A 279 -14.98 17.71 -1.84
CA ASP A 279 -15.73 17.40 -0.62
C ASP A 279 -15.62 15.90 -0.28
N PRO A 280 -15.11 15.54 0.92
CA PRO A 280 -14.98 14.14 1.36
C PRO A 280 -16.30 13.36 1.36
N SER A 281 -17.42 13.99 1.70
CA SER A 281 -18.72 13.32 1.74
C SER A 281 -19.18 12.93 0.35
N THR A 282 -18.99 13.81 -0.63
CA THR A 282 -19.27 13.55 -2.04
C THR A 282 -18.33 12.49 -2.60
N LEU A 283 -17.03 12.53 -2.27
CA LEU A 283 -16.08 11.49 -2.64
C LEU A 283 -16.53 10.11 -2.14
N PHE A 284 -16.88 10.00 -0.85
CA PHE A 284 -17.35 8.73 -0.27
C PHE A 284 -18.69 8.27 -0.89
N SER A 285 -19.57 9.21 -1.27
CA SER A 285 -20.79 8.87 -2.00
C SER A 285 -20.51 8.27 -3.38
N LYS A 286 -19.54 8.83 -4.13
CA LYS A 286 -19.08 8.28 -5.42
C LYS A 286 -18.48 6.88 -5.26
N ILE A 287 -17.63 6.67 -4.25
CA ILE A 287 -17.05 5.35 -3.95
C ILE A 287 -18.15 4.33 -3.63
N ARG A 288 -19.11 4.66 -2.76
CA ARG A 288 -20.23 3.77 -2.41
C ARG A 288 -21.08 3.36 -3.61
N ARG A 289 -21.27 4.27 -4.57
CA ARG A 289 -21.99 3.98 -5.81
C ARG A 289 -21.17 3.16 -6.79
N GLY A 290 -19.83 3.17 -6.68
CA GLY A 290 -18.93 2.47 -7.58
C GLY A 290 -18.95 3.03 -9.02
N GLN A 291 -19.41 4.25 -9.22
CA GLN A 291 -19.55 4.88 -10.54
C GLN A 291 -18.29 5.64 -10.92
N PHE A 292 -17.61 5.19 -11.94
CA PHE A 292 -16.44 5.84 -12.52
C PHE A 292 -16.38 5.61 -14.03
N CYS A 293 -15.70 6.50 -14.75
CA CYS A 293 -15.52 6.41 -16.20
C CYS A 293 -14.10 5.99 -16.52
N ILE A 294 -13.93 5.06 -17.45
CA ILE A 294 -12.63 4.67 -17.99
C ILE A 294 -12.49 5.31 -19.38
N PRO A 295 -11.47 6.16 -19.62
CA PRO A 295 -11.27 6.83 -20.90
C PRO A 295 -11.01 5.85 -22.04
N ASP A 296 -11.32 6.26 -23.28
CA ASP A 296 -11.25 5.40 -24.48
C ASP A 296 -9.85 4.96 -24.89
N HIS A 297 -8.82 5.68 -24.46
CA HIS A 297 -7.43 5.30 -24.71
C HIS A 297 -6.96 4.08 -23.90
N VAL A 298 -7.75 3.59 -22.94
CA VAL A 298 -7.43 2.38 -22.17
C VAL A 298 -7.95 1.17 -22.93
N SER A 299 -7.12 0.17 -23.15
CA SER A 299 -7.48 -1.01 -23.93
C SER A 299 -8.66 -1.79 -23.34
N PRO A 300 -9.41 -2.56 -24.15
CA PRO A 300 -10.53 -3.37 -23.67
C PRO A 300 -10.15 -4.36 -22.56
N LYS A 301 -8.96 -5.00 -22.65
CA LYS A 301 -8.45 -5.93 -21.64
C LYS A 301 -8.10 -5.20 -20.33
N ALA A 302 -7.48 -4.01 -20.39
CA ALA A 302 -7.22 -3.19 -19.22
C ALA A 302 -8.52 -2.72 -18.55
N ARG A 303 -9.52 -2.29 -19.35
CA ARG A 303 -10.86 -1.92 -18.84
C ARG A 303 -11.54 -3.09 -18.13
N CYS A 304 -11.43 -4.31 -18.69
CA CYS A 304 -11.95 -5.53 -18.07
C CYS A 304 -11.32 -5.73 -16.70
N LEU A 305 -9.97 -5.69 -16.60
CA LEU A 305 -9.27 -5.86 -15.34
C LEU A 305 -9.66 -4.78 -14.31
N ILE A 306 -9.66 -3.50 -14.69
CA ILE A 306 -10.06 -2.42 -13.78
C ILE A 306 -11.47 -2.67 -13.21
N ARG A 307 -12.44 -3.05 -14.07
CA ARG A 307 -13.81 -3.33 -13.63
C ARG A 307 -13.90 -4.55 -12.73
N SER A 308 -13.07 -5.58 -12.93
CA SER A 308 -13.02 -6.78 -12.08
C SER A 308 -12.46 -6.49 -10.69
N LEU A 309 -11.60 -5.47 -10.56
CA LEU A 309 -11.03 -5.06 -9.27
C LEU A 309 -11.91 -4.06 -8.51
N LEU A 310 -12.58 -3.15 -9.23
CA LEU A 310 -13.43 -2.10 -8.67
C LEU A 310 -14.92 -2.51 -8.63
N ARG A 311 -15.20 -3.79 -8.34
CA ARG A 311 -16.55 -4.28 -8.03
C ARG A 311 -16.99 -3.75 -6.66
N ARG A 312 -18.25 -3.33 -6.53
CA ARG A 312 -18.81 -2.87 -5.24
C ARG A 312 -18.84 -4.00 -4.23
N GLU A 313 -19.31 -5.16 -4.67
CA GLU A 313 -19.36 -6.36 -3.84
C GLU A 313 -17.97 -7.00 -3.70
N PRO A 314 -17.42 -7.12 -2.47
CA PRO A 314 -16.08 -7.67 -2.25
C PRO A 314 -15.88 -9.08 -2.79
N SER A 315 -16.92 -9.93 -2.71
CA SER A 315 -16.90 -11.32 -3.17
C SER A 315 -16.84 -11.47 -4.70
N GLU A 316 -17.17 -10.42 -5.46
CA GLU A 316 -17.09 -10.40 -6.92
C GLU A 316 -15.72 -9.97 -7.45
N ARG A 317 -14.82 -9.52 -6.57
CA ARG A 317 -13.46 -9.10 -6.97
C ARG A 317 -12.57 -10.31 -7.16
N LEU A 318 -11.63 -10.20 -8.10
CA LEU A 318 -10.55 -11.18 -8.25
C LEU A 318 -9.69 -11.19 -6.99
N THR A 319 -9.14 -12.35 -6.64
CA THR A 319 -8.08 -12.46 -5.64
C THR A 319 -6.73 -12.00 -6.22
N ALA A 320 -5.77 -11.65 -5.39
CA ALA A 320 -4.46 -11.19 -5.86
C ALA A 320 -3.74 -12.25 -6.75
N PRO A 321 -3.76 -13.57 -6.46
CA PRO A 321 -3.25 -14.57 -7.40
C PRO A 321 -3.99 -14.62 -8.75
N GLU A 322 -5.33 -14.50 -8.75
CA GLU A 322 -6.13 -14.52 -9.99
C GLU A 322 -5.84 -13.30 -10.88
N ILE A 323 -5.55 -12.14 -10.29
CA ILE A 323 -5.15 -10.95 -11.04
C ILE A 323 -3.93 -11.25 -11.92
N LEU A 324 -2.93 -11.98 -11.40
CA LEU A 324 -1.71 -12.34 -12.15
C LEU A 324 -1.97 -13.21 -13.37
N LEU A 325 -3.10 -13.90 -13.42
CA LEU A 325 -3.54 -14.77 -14.52
C LEU A 325 -4.44 -14.03 -15.54
N HIS A 326 -4.73 -12.75 -15.31
CA HIS A 326 -5.63 -12.02 -16.20
C HIS A 326 -5.00 -11.80 -17.60
N PRO A 327 -5.77 -12.00 -18.69
CA PRO A 327 -5.29 -11.93 -20.07
C PRO A 327 -4.68 -10.58 -20.50
N TRP A 328 -4.87 -9.53 -19.72
CA TRP A 328 -4.24 -8.24 -19.96
C TRP A 328 -2.71 -8.31 -19.90
N PHE A 329 -2.16 -9.05 -18.94
CA PHE A 329 -0.70 -9.19 -18.82
C PHE A 329 -0.08 -9.95 -20.01
N GLU A 330 -0.74 -10.99 -20.51
CA GLU A 330 -0.29 -11.74 -21.69
C GLU A 330 -0.29 -10.85 -22.93
N ALA A 331 -1.42 -10.15 -23.17
CA ALA A 331 -1.57 -9.29 -24.34
C ALA A 331 -0.54 -8.16 -24.43
N VAL A 332 -0.06 -7.68 -23.29
CA VAL A 332 0.81 -6.49 -23.24
C VAL A 332 2.29 -6.89 -23.10
N LEU A 333 2.59 -8.05 -22.50
CA LEU A 333 3.96 -8.45 -22.14
C LEU A 333 4.58 -9.47 -23.12
N GLU A 334 3.79 -10.11 -23.99
CA GLU A 334 4.35 -11.01 -25.01
C GLU A 334 4.91 -10.23 -26.20
N PRO A 335 6.18 -10.46 -26.59
CA PRO A 335 6.76 -9.80 -27.77
C PRO A 335 6.08 -10.31 -29.04
N GLY A 336 5.35 -9.44 -29.71
CA GLY A 336 4.73 -9.74 -31.02
C GLY A 336 3.22 -9.52 -31.11
N TYR A 337 2.54 -9.21 -30.01
CA TYR A 337 1.15 -8.79 -30.07
C TYR A 337 1.06 -7.29 -30.40
N THR A 338 1.23 -6.96 -31.68
CA THR A 338 0.71 -5.70 -32.20
C THR A 338 -0.79 -5.87 -32.26
N ASP A 339 -1.56 -5.01 -31.57
CA ASP A 339 -2.98 -4.82 -31.83
C ASP A 339 -3.13 -4.38 -33.29
N GLN A 340 -3.12 -5.33 -34.20
CA GLN A 340 -3.74 -5.13 -35.50
C GLN A 340 -5.23 -5.10 -35.21
N GLU A 341 -5.79 -3.89 -35.26
CA GLU A 341 -7.21 -3.69 -35.45
C GLU A 341 -7.64 -4.46 -36.71
N THR A 342 -7.85 -5.76 -36.57
CA THR A 342 -8.68 -6.48 -37.52
C THR A 342 -10.10 -6.09 -37.21
N GLY A 343 -10.51 -5.00 -37.84
CA GLY A 343 -11.91 -4.62 -37.94
C GLY A 343 -12.68 -5.66 -38.75
N THR A 344 -13.05 -6.75 -38.11
CA THR A 344 -14.18 -7.60 -38.47
C THR A 344 -14.67 -8.24 -37.17
N SER A 345 -15.50 -7.50 -36.49
CA SER A 345 -16.34 -8.09 -35.45
C SER A 345 -17.47 -8.84 -36.13
N ASP A 346 -17.28 -10.12 -36.44
CA ASP A 346 -18.35 -11.05 -36.74
C ASP A 346 -19.04 -11.53 -35.43
N GLN A 347 -19.33 -10.60 -34.54
CA GLN A 347 -20.33 -10.83 -33.51
C GLN A 347 -21.69 -10.46 -34.13
N ILE A 348 -22.36 -11.47 -34.67
CA ILE A 348 -23.79 -11.41 -34.96
C ILE A 348 -24.46 -11.31 -33.60
N VAL A 349 -24.90 -10.10 -33.26
CA VAL A 349 -25.82 -9.88 -32.13
C VAL A 349 -27.14 -10.51 -32.56
N PRO A 350 -27.67 -11.53 -31.84
CA PRO A 350 -29.00 -12.06 -32.15
C PRO A 350 -30.02 -10.93 -32.00
N GLU A 351 -30.80 -10.65 -33.05
CA GLU A 351 -31.97 -9.77 -32.93
C GLU A 351 -32.96 -10.46 -31.98
N TYR A 352 -33.11 -9.90 -30.80
CA TYR A 352 -34.11 -10.30 -29.85
C TYR A 352 -35.43 -9.54 -30.22
N HIS A 353 -36.33 -10.23 -30.87
CA HIS A 353 -37.73 -9.79 -30.97
C HIS A 353 -38.45 -10.20 -29.69
N GLY A 354 -38.65 -9.27 -28.80
CA GLY A 354 -39.41 -9.43 -27.58
C GLY A 354 -39.95 -8.07 -27.17
N ASP A 355 -41.26 -7.88 -27.39
CA ASP A 355 -42.04 -6.75 -26.86
C ASP A 355 -41.89 -6.68 -25.33
N SER A 356 -41.58 -5.52 -24.85
CA SER A 356 -42.07 -4.79 -23.66
C SER A 356 -40.95 -4.12 -22.83
N ASP A 357 -41.06 -2.82 -22.83
CA ASP A 357 -40.79 -1.86 -21.74
C ASP A 357 -40.01 -2.34 -20.52
N ASP A 358 -38.67 -2.24 -20.55
CA ASP A 358 -37.83 -1.72 -19.47
C ASP A 358 -36.32 -1.75 -19.84
N ILE A 359 -35.87 -0.77 -20.65
CA ILE A 359 -34.46 -0.68 -21.08
C ILE A 359 -33.65 0.26 -20.19
N SER A 360 -34.18 0.70 -19.05
CA SER A 360 -33.47 1.65 -18.18
C SER A 360 -32.43 1.05 -17.25
N SER A 361 -32.25 -0.30 -17.21
CA SER A 361 -31.30 -0.95 -16.32
C SER A 361 -30.00 -1.45 -16.96
N PHE A 362 -29.81 -1.30 -18.29
CA PHE A 362 -28.63 -1.87 -19.00
C PHE A 362 -27.58 -0.87 -19.45
N PHE A 363 -27.77 0.43 -19.23
CA PHE A 363 -26.77 1.44 -19.52
C PHE A 363 -26.33 2.19 -18.25
N CYS A 364 -25.49 1.57 -17.45
CA CYS A 364 -24.61 2.25 -16.51
C CYS A 364 -23.25 1.59 -16.54
#